data_37629d7d00b32ef7eaaec4b9432e132a
#
_entry.id   37629d7d00b32ef7eaaec4b9432e132a
#
_cell.length_a   1.000
_cell.length_b   1.000
_cell.length_c   1.000
_cell.angle_alpha   90.00
_cell.angle_beta   90.00
_cell.angle_gamma   90.00
#
_symmetry.space_group_name_H-M   'P 1'
#
loop_
_entity.id
_entity.type
_entity.pdbx_description
1 polymer ?
#
loop_
_entity_poly.entity_id
_entity_poly.type
_entity_poly.pdbx_seq_one_letter_code
_entity_poly.pdbx_strand_id
1 'polypeptide(L)'
;MKQQNTDREKFEGKQLIYYTVFMSGGMQGGKSTTAVTLSDDGSYAVLFIGNKNWHNLDMKSQLYAVDKSLLDEIAKIVLEDEVYSAKIGGTNPYAAYDMPVTSYSFGYEGSISFGFSNSNELANTFYESIEKIDALIKAYANKGTRFPTVYTPSQNEFVDWKKGNDISLNVKEESPFSLTLEVFFGGGAPGEITGDVVLSLTEDGEIAEKRILSENLTMSNAPKFSMIGMSINGIMSGPSNEKKFSFQREDYPKAGTYKIEFAGYETTFEMRICE
;
A
#
# COMPACT_ATOMS: atom_id res chain seq x y z
N MET A 1 23.27 -22.09 -20.77
CA MET A 1 22.30 -23.18 -20.51
C MET A 1 22.25 -23.67 -19.05
N LYS A 2 23.34 -23.89 -18.32
CA LYS A 2 23.28 -24.39 -16.92
C LYS A 2 22.73 -23.35 -15.90
N GLN A 3 22.89 -22.06 -16.14
CA GLN A 3 22.47 -21.01 -15.19
C GLN A 3 20.98 -20.70 -15.29
N GLN A 4 20.37 -20.84 -16.46
CA GLN A 4 18.92 -20.65 -16.66
C GLN A 4 18.09 -21.74 -15.98
N ASN A 5 18.58 -23.00 -15.96
CA ASN A 5 17.88 -24.11 -15.32
C ASN A 5 17.80 -23.93 -13.78
N THR A 6 18.89 -23.42 -13.16
CA THR A 6 18.93 -23.19 -11.71
C THR A 6 18.01 -22.05 -11.24
N ASP A 7 17.72 -21.07 -12.08
CA ASP A 7 16.84 -19.96 -11.71
C ASP A 7 15.35 -20.37 -11.81
N ARG A 8 14.97 -21.18 -12.79
CA ARG A 8 13.62 -21.74 -12.92
C ARG A 8 13.25 -22.61 -11.73
N GLU A 9 14.15 -23.51 -11.30
CA GLU A 9 13.95 -24.43 -10.18
C GLU A 9 13.65 -23.70 -8.85
N LYS A 10 14.04 -22.44 -8.70
CA LYS A 10 13.73 -21.63 -7.51
C LYS A 10 12.25 -21.30 -7.39
N PHE A 11 11.54 -21.19 -8.50
CA PHE A 11 10.14 -20.74 -8.56
C PHE A 11 9.16 -21.87 -8.91
N GLU A 12 9.64 -22.92 -9.59
CA GLU A 12 8.83 -24.05 -10.01
C GLU A 12 8.27 -24.80 -8.80
N GLY A 13 6.95 -25.00 -8.80
CA GLY A 13 6.23 -25.65 -7.68
C GLY A 13 6.05 -24.76 -6.43
N LYS A 14 6.48 -23.49 -6.47
CA LYS A 14 6.28 -22.55 -5.38
C LYS A 14 5.03 -21.72 -5.57
N GLN A 15 4.30 -21.48 -4.47
CA GLN A 15 3.14 -20.60 -4.49
C GLN A 15 3.57 -19.14 -4.60
N LEU A 16 2.99 -18.39 -5.53
CA LEU A 16 3.11 -16.94 -5.57
C LEU A 16 2.25 -16.35 -4.45
N ILE A 17 2.86 -15.58 -3.56
CA ILE A 17 2.20 -14.96 -2.41
C ILE A 17 1.73 -13.54 -2.74
N TYR A 18 2.53 -12.80 -3.51
CA TYR A 18 2.15 -11.47 -3.95
C TYR A 18 2.72 -11.10 -5.32
N TYR A 19 1.99 -10.23 -5.99
CA TYR A 19 2.40 -9.49 -7.17
C TYR A 19 2.09 -8.02 -6.96
N THR A 20 3.05 -7.13 -7.22
CA THR A 20 2.85 -5.70 -7.06
C THR A 20 3.42 -4.93 -8.24
N VAL A 21 2.64 -3.99 -8.75
CA VAL A 21 3.08 -2.98 -9.70
C VAL A 21 2.98 -1.63 -9.02
N PHE A 22 4.08 -0.90 -9.02
CA PHE A 22 4.13 0.47 -8.50
C PHE A 22 4.66 1.40 -9.57
N MET A 23 3.90 2.41 -9.91
CA MET A 23 4.31 3.47 -10.84
C MET A 23 4.41 4.79 -10.08
N SER A 24 5.49 5.52 -10.28
CA SER A 24 5.69 6.85 -9.70
C SER A 24 6.49 7.75 -10.62
N GLY A 25 6.29 9.06 -10.49
CA GLY A 25 7.03 10.07 -11.24
C GLY A 25 6.35 10.52 -12.53
N GLY A 26 7.15 11.05 -13.46
CA GLY A 26 6.70 11.75 -14.64
C GLY A 26 6.35 13.21 -14.38
N MET A 27 6.26 14.03 -15.43
CA MET A 27 5.97 15.48 -15.33
C MET A 27 4.67 15.80 -14.57
N GLN A 28 3.74 14.86 -14.52
CA GLN A 28 2.46 15.02 -13.85
C GLN A 28 2.44 14.45 -12.41
N GLY A 29 3.56 13.88 -11.96
CA GLY A 29 3.72 13.39 -10.59
C GLY A 29 2.71 12.33 -10.13
N GLY A 30 2.17 11.55 -11.06
CA GLY A 30 1.19 10.49 -10.76
C GLY A 30 1.82 9.34 -9.96
N LYS A 31 0.98 8.67 -9.17
CA LYS A 31 1.31 7.40 -8.52
C LYS A 31 0.18 6.41 -8.79
N SER A 32 0.53 5.19 -9.11
CA SER A 32 -0.44 4.10 -9.14
C SER A 32 0.15 2.85 -8.50
N THR A 33 -0.70 2.06 -7.88
CA THR A 33 -0.33 0.79 -7.29
C THR A 33 -1.38 -0.24 -7.68
N THR A 34 -0.93 -1.37 -8.20
CA THR A 34 -1.75 -2.57 -8.32
C THR A 34 -1.06 -3.66 -7.51
N ALA A 35 -1.77 -4.25 -6.57
CA ALA A 35 -1.24 -5.31 -5.72
C ALA A 35 -2.22 -6.47 -5.67
N VAL A 36 -1.72 -7.68 -5.83
CA VAL A 36 -2.44 -8.93 -5.59
C VAL A 36 -1.69 -9.65 -4.48
N THR A 37 -2.35 -9.97 -3.39
CA THR A 37 -1.72 -10.63 -2.23
C THR A 37 -2.61 -11.76 -1.76
N LEU A 38 -2.01 -12.89 -1.42
CA LEU A 38 -2.73 -14.00 -0.79
C LEU A 38 -3.23 -13.56 0.58
N SER A 39 -4.47 -13.92 0.94
CA SER A 39 -4.99 -13.70 2.30
C SER A 39 -4.20 -14.51 3.33
N ASP A 40 -4.23 -14.07 4.59
CA ASP A 40 -3.48 -14.72 5.67
C ASP A 40 -3.86 -16.20 5.86
N ASP A 41 -5.14 -16.53 5.63
CA ASP A 41 -5.66 -17.90 5.70
C ASP A 41 -5.47 -18.70 4.39
N GLY A 42 -4.97 -18.07 3.33
CA GLY A 42 -4.74 -18.67 2.02
C GLY A 42 -6.01 -19.05 1.25
N SER A 43 -7.18 -18.57 1.64
CA SER A 43 -8.46 -18.98 1.03
C SER A 43 -8.82 -18.16 -0.22
N TYR A 44 -8.37 -16.93 -0.33
CA TYR A 44 -8.61 -16.01 -1.45
C TYR A 44 -7.40 -15.11 -1.69
N ALA A 45 -7.44 -14.30 -2.73
CA ALA A 45 -6.48 -13.24 -2.94
C ALA A 45 -7.15 -11.87 -2.80
N VAL A 46 -6.39 -10.90 -2.32
CA VAL A 46 -6.77 -9.51 -2.20
C VAL A 46 -6.18 -8.76 -3.38
N LEU A 47 -7.03 -8.09 -4.15
CA LEU A 47 -6.63 -7.23 -5.24
C LEU A 47 -6.88 -5.76 -4.85
N PHE A 48 -5.83 -4.97 -4.84
CA PHE A 48 -5.87 -3.53 -4.62
C PHE A 48 -5.45 -2.79 -5.89
N ILE A 49 -6.23 -1.77 -6.28
CA ILE A 49 -5.91 -0.86 -7.38
C ILE A 49 -6.06 0.56 -6.86
N GLY A 50 -4.97 1.30 -6.77
CA GLY A 50 -4.95 2.67 -6.27
C GLY A 50 -4.31 3.61 -7.28
N ASN A 51 -4.96 4.76 -7.55
CA ASN A 51 -4.46 5.79 -8.44
C ASN A 51 -4.45 7.15 -7.74
N LYS A 52 -3.31 7.83 -7.82
CA LYS A 52 -3.16 9.22 -7.37
C LYS A 52 -2.61 10.05 -8.53
N ASN A 53 -3.37 11.01 -9.01
CA ASN A 53 -2.92 11.95 -10.02
C ASN A 53 -2.80 13.35 -9.41
N TRP A 54 -1.70 14.06 -9.66
CA TRP A 54 -1.45 15.41 -9.11
C TRP A 54 -2.43 16.47 -9.63
N HIS A 55 -2.98 16.27 -10.82
CA HIS A 55 -3.98 17.17 -11.40
C HIS A 55 -5.42 16.83 -10.99
N ASN A 56 -5.66 15.58 -10.62
CA ASN A 56 -6.91 15.08 -10.06
C ASN A 56 -6.56 14.45 -8.73
N LEU A 57 -6.64 15.23 -7.68
CA LEU A 57 -6.20 14.85 -6.34
C LEU A 57 -7.08 13.78 -5.69
N ASP A 58 -8.12 13.33 -6.38
CA ASP A 58 -8.94 12.22 -5.95
C ASP A 58 -8.13 10.92 -5.99
N MET A 59 -7.81 10.40 -4.83
CA MET A 59 -7.34 9.02 -4.72
C MET A 59 -8.54 8.11 -4.93
N LYS A 60 -8.58 7.45 -6.08
CA LYS A 60 -9.53 6.37 -6.32
C LYS A 60 -8.84 5.05 -6.03
N SER A 61 -9.20 4.44 -4.93
CA SER A 61 -8.75 3.10 -4.58
C SER A 61 -9.89 2.12 -4.78
N GLN A 62 -9.58 0.95 -5.30
CA GLN A 62 -10.51 -0.17 -5.47
C GLN A 62 -9.91 -1.40 -4.79
N LEU A 63 -10.71 -2.07 -4.00
CA LEU A 63 -10.31 -3.23 -3.25
C LEU A 63 -11.28 -4.39 -3.51
N TYR A 64 -10.71 -5.57 -3.80
CA TYR A 64 -11.49 -6.75 -4.14
C TYR A 64 -10.99 -7.98 -3.40
N ALA A 65 -11.90 -8.86 -2.99
CA ALA A 65 -11.56 -10.26 -2.79
C ALA A 65 -11.80 -11.00 -4.10
N VAL A 66 -10.78 -11.69 -4.57
CA VAL A 66 -10.80 -12.47 -5.80
C VAL A 66 -10.37 -13.92 -5.53
N ASP A 67 -10.68 -14.83 -6.45
CA ASP A 67 -10.21 -16.19 -6.34
C ASP A 67 -8.67 -16.24 -6.35
N LYS A 68 -8.08 -17.03 -5.46
CA LYS A 68 -6.62 -17.17 -5.34
C LYS A 68 -5.95 -17.73 -6.58
N SER A 69 -6.69 -18.41 -7.46
CA SER A 69 -6.19 -18.88 -8.76
C SER A 69 -5.61 -17.75 -9.62
N LEU A 70 -5.96 -16.48 -9.36
CA LEU A 70 -5.30 -15.35 -9.99
C LEU A 70 -3.77 -15.37 -9.76
N LEU A 71 -3.32 -15.66 -8.54
CA LEU A 71 -1.90 -15.79 -8.23
C LEU A 71 -1.26 -16.99 -8.94
N ASP A 72 -1.98 -18.10 -9.04
CA ASP A 72 -1.50 -19.30 -9.75
C ASP A 72 -1.36 -19.03 -11.24
N GLU A 73 -2.32 -18.33 -11.86
CA GLU A 73 -2.27 -17.96 -13.27
C GLU A 73 -1.14 -16.94 -13.55
N ILE A 74 -0.90 -15.96 -12.65
CA ILE A 74 0.25 -15.07 -12.74
C ILE A 74 1.55 -15.86 -12.65
N ALA A 75 1.68 -16.77 -11.67
CA ALA A 75 2.86 -17.61 -11.51
C ALA A 75 3.14 -18.45 -12.76
N LYS A 76 2.08 -18.97 -13.40
CA LYS A 76 2.20 -19.70 -14.66
C LYS A 76 2.79 -18.85 -15.78
N ILE A 77 2.29 -17.62 -15.99
CA ILE A 77 2.87 -16.67 -16.98
C ILE A 77 4.33 -16.39 -16.68
N VAL A 78 4.65 -16.16 -15.39
CA VAL A 78 6.04 -15.90 -14.96
C VAL A 78 6.97 -17.06 -15.33
N LEU A 79 6.52 -18.30 -15.19
CA LEU A 79 7.31 -19.49 -15.50
C LEU A 79 7.39 -19.78 -17.01
N GLU A 80 6.28 -19.65 -17.73
CA GLU A 80 6.21 -19.96 -19.16
C GLU A 80 6.96 -18.94 -20.01
N ASP A 81 6.83 -17.66 -19.66
CA ASP A 81 7.46 -16.53 -20.37
C ASP A 81 8.84 -16.18 -19.76
N GLU A 82 9.34 -16.95 -18.78
CA GLU A 82 10.66 -16.78 -18.11
C GLU A 82 10.86 -15.38 -17.48
N VAL A 83 9.75 -14.72 -17.01
CA VAL A 83 9.79 -13.35 -16.46
C VAL A 83 10.75 -13.26 -15.25
N TYR A 84 10.94 -14.36 -14.52
CA TYR A 84 11.90 -14.47 -13.41
C TYR A 84 13.36 -14.24 -13.84
N SER A 85 13.65 -14.31 -15.13
CA SER A 85 15.00 -14.03 -15.67
C SER A 85 15.30 -12.53 -15.78
N ALA A 86 14.31 -11.66 -15.54
CA ALA A 86 14.48 -10.23 -15.51
C ALA A 86 15.50 -9.85 -14.41
N LYS A 87 16.68 -9.40 -14.81
CA LYS A 87 17.73 -9.04 -13.86
C LYS A 87 17.52 -7.63 -13.35
N ILE A 88 17.59 -7.47 -12.01
CA ILE A 88 17.76 -6.17 -11.38
C ILE A 88 19.17 -5.68 -11.72
N GLY A 89 19.28 -4.61 -12.50
CA GLY A 89 20.58 -3.98 -12.72
C GLY A 89 20.85 -3.66 -14.19
N GLY A 90 20.65 -2.44 -14.51
CA GLY A 90 20.98 -1.76 -15.74
C GLY A 90 20.17 -0.47 -15.78
N THR A 91 20.81 0.66 -15.73
CA THR A 91 20.13 1.94 -16.03
C THR A 91 19.91 1.96 -17.54
N ASN A 92 18.64 2.08 -17.94
CA ASN A 92 18.35 2.39 -19.34
C ASN A 92 18.98 3.75 -19.67
N PRO A 93 20.02 3.82 -20.52
CA PRO A 93 20.69 5.08 -20.83
C PRO A 93 19.77 6.05 -21.59
N TYR A 94 18.61 5.59 -22.07
CA TYR A 94 17.59 6.37 -22.76
C TYR A 94 16.40 6.74 -21.87
N ALA A 95 16.42 6.36 -20.58
CA ALA A 95 15.36 6.80 -19.66
C ALA A 95 15.47 8.32 -19.48
N ALA A 96 14.52 9.04 -20.04
CA ALA A 96 14.41 10.48 -19.81
C ALA A 96 14.13 10.71 -18.31
N TYR A 97 14.75 11.72 -17.71
CA TYR A 97 14.59 12.08 -16.29
C TYR A 97 13.13 12.31 -15.89
N ASP A 98 12.25 12.55 -16.86
CA ASP A 98 10.84 12.89 -16.65
C ASP A 98 9.87 11.71 -16.93
N MET A 99 10.37 10.52 -17.23
CA MET A 99 9.50 9.36 -17.45
C MET A 99 9.03 8.75 -16.14
N PRO A 100 7.76 8.31 -16.06
CA PRO A 100 7.31 7.54 -14.90
C PRO A 100 8.08 6.22 -14.81
N VAL A 101 8.50 5.89 -13.60
CA VAL A 101 9.13 4.61 -13.30
C VAL A 101 8.04 3.64 -12.84
N THR A 102 7.93 2.52 -13.54
CA THR A 102 7.07 1.39 -13.14
C THR A 102 7.95 0.26 -12.65
N SER A 103 7.69 -0.17 -11.42
CA SER A 103 8.39 -1.28 -10.77
C SER A 103 7.45 -2.45 -10.58
N TYR A 104 7.93 -3.64 -10.83
CA TYR A 104 7.22 -4.91 -10.72
C TYR A 104 7.90 -5.75 -9.65
N SER A 105 7.14 -6.37 -8.77
CA SER A 105 7.65 -7.23 -7.70
C SER A 105 6.81 -8.49 -7.57
N PHE A 106 7.47 -9.62 -7.41
CA PHE A 106 6.87 -10.94 -7.28
C PHE A 106 7.48 -11.63 -6.06
N GLY A 107 6.64 -12.09 -5.16
CA GLY A 107 7.07 -12.81 -3.96
C GLY A 107 6.43 -14.17 -3.86
N TYR A 108 7.24 -15.17 -3.61
CA TYR A 108 6.87 -16.57 -3.48
C TYR A 108 7.04 -17.05 -2.04
N GLU A 109 6.43 -18.17 -1.72
CA GLU A 109 6.64 -18.84 -0.45
C GLU A 109 8.15 -19.12 -0.18
N GLY A 110 8.53 -19.16 1.09
CA GLY A 110 9.93 -19.37 1.48
C GLY A 110 10.81 -18.12 1.31
N SER A 111 10.22 -16.92 1.31
CA SER A 111 10.92 -15.63 1.18
C SER A 111 11.70 -15.45 -0.12
N ILE A 112 11.26 -16.11 -1.17
CA ILE A 112 11.85 -16.00 -2.51
C ILE A 112 11.14 -14.83 -3.22
N SER A 113 11.91 -13.92 -3.79
CA SER A 113 11.34 -12.80 -4.54
C SER A 113 12.24 -12.35 -5.68
N PHE A 114 11.64 -11.71 -6.66
CA PHE A 114 12.36 -10.97 -7.69
C PHE A 114 11.53 -9.75 -8.12
N GLY A 115 12.18 -8.82 -8.82
CA GLY A 115 11.49 -7.65 -9.36
C GLY A 115 12.35 -6.97 -10.42
N PHE A 116 11.74 -6.08 -11.17
CA PHE A 116 12.39 -5.25 -12.18
C PHE A 116 11.61 -3.94 -12.39
N SER A 117 12.19 -3.01 -13.15
CA SER A 117 11.52 -1.76 -13.48
C SER A 117 11.63 -1.43 -14.97
N ASN A 118 10.75 -0.57 -15.47
CA ASN A 118 10.80 -0.12 -16.87
C ASN A 118 12.03 0.74 -17.20
N SER A 119 12.79 1.17 -16.20
CA SER A 119 14.10 1.80 -16.38
C SER A 119 15.19 0.81 -16.77
N ASN A 120 14.89 -0.49 -16.79
CA ASN A 120 15.80 -1.56 -17.20
C ASN A 120 15.58 -1.88 -18.68
N GLU A 121 16.67 -2.13 -19.44
CA GLU A 121 16.60 -2.54 -20.86
C GLU A 121 15.77 -3.81 -21.08
N LEU A 122 15.70 -4.69 -20.09
CA LEU A 122 14.93 -5.93 -20.14
C LEU A 122 13.41 -5.75 -19.93
N ALA A 123 12.96 -4.61 -19.45
CA ALA A 123 11.53 -4.37 -19.24
C ALA A 123 10.71 -4.49 -20.52
N ASN A 124 11.29 -4.10 -21.66
CA ASN A 124 10.64 -4.22 -22.96
C ASN A 124 10.49 -5.69 -23.42
N THR A 125 11.34 -6.59 -22.93
CA THR A 125 11.30 -8.03 -23.29
C THR A 125 10.06 -8.72 -22.71
N PHE A 126 9.56 -8.24 -21.56
CA PHE A 126 8.43 -8.84 -20.85
C PHE A 126 7.13 -8.06 -20.99
N TYR A 127 7.07 -7.09 -21.89
CA TYR A 127 5.88 -6.24 -22.07
C TYR A 127 4.61 -7.05 -22.33
N GLU A 128 4.70 -8.03 -23.25
CA GLU A 128 3.56 -8.91 -23.58
C GLU A 128 3.12 -9.76 -22.38
N SER A 129 4.06 -10.24 -21.58
CA SER A 129 3.76 -11.01 -20.36
C SER A 129 3.05 -10.15 -19.32
N ILE A 130 3.47 -8.89 -19.17
CA ILE A 130 2.82 -7.94 -18.27
C ILE A 130 1.42 -7.60 -18.75
N GLU A 131 1.20 -7.41 -20.07
CA GLU A 131 -0.13 -7.20 -20.62
C GLU A 131 -1.07 -8.39 -20.37
N LYS A 132 -0.56 -9.63 -20.46
CA LYS A 132 -1.34 -10.83 -20.08
C LYS A 132 -1.74 -10.79 -18.59
N ILE A 133 -0.81 -10.43 -17.71
CA ILE A 133 -1.09 -10.31 -16.27
C ILE A 133 -2.13 -9.21 -16.02
N ASP A 134 -2.00 -8.05 -16.64
CA ASP A 134 -2.96 -6.95 -16.51
C ASP A 134 -4.36 -7.34 -17.00
N ALA A 135 -4.45 -8.12 -18.09
CA ALA A 135 -5.71 -8.64 -18.58
C ALA A 135 -6.37 -9.61 -17.59
N LEU A 136 -5.59 -10.50 -16.97
CA LEU A 136 -6.06 -11.38 -15.91
C LEU A 136 -6.60 -10.59 -14.72
N ILE A 137 -5.83 -9.62 -14.22
CA ILE A 137 -6.23 -8.76 -13.10
C ILE A 137 -7.58 -8.10 -13.37
N LYS A 138 -7.76 -7.53 -14.56
CA LYS A 138 -9.05 -6.94 -14.96
C LYS A 138 -10.19 -7.95 -15.00
N ALA A 139 -9.93 -9.15 -15.52
CA ALA A 139 -10.93 -10.21 -15.58
C ALA A 139 -11.38 -10.69 -14.18
N TYR A 140 -10.43 -10.81 -13.25
CA TYR A 140 -10.71 -11.19 -11.86
C TYR A 140 -11.38 -10.05 -11.07
N ALA A 141 -10.98 -8.80 -11.27
CA ALA A 141 -11.63 -7.63 -10.67
C ALA A 141 -13.12 -7.58 -11.02
N ASN A 142 -13.47 -7.87 -12.28
CA ASN A 142 -14.87 -7.88 -12.74
C ASN A 142 -15.74 -8.95 -12.07
N LYS A 143 -15.13 -10.00 -11.51
CA LYS A 143 -15.82 -11.10 -10.83
C LYS A 143 -15.66 -11.04 -9.31
N GLY A 144 -14.75 -10.20 -8.84
CA GLY A 144 -14.40 -10.10 -7.43
C GLY A 144 -15.48 -9.40 -6.59
N THR A 145 -15.50 -9.72 -5.30
CA THR A 145 -16.30 -8.99 -4.34
C THR A 145 -15.60 -7.69 -3.98
N ARG A 146 -16.25 -6.55 -4.20
CA ARG A 146 -15.70 -5.23 -3.84
C ARG A 146 -15.82 -4.97 -2.35
N PHE A 147 -14.79 -4.31 -1.80
CA PHE A 147 -14.78 -3.80 -0.45
C PHE A 147 -14.69 -2.27 -0.46
N PRO A 148 -15.21 -1.61 0.58
CA PRO A 148 -15.04 -0.17 0.73
C PRO A 148 -13.58 0.19 0.97
N THR A 149 -13.18 1.35 0.47
CA THR A 149 -11.85 1.96 0.67
C THR A 149 -12.01 3.35 1.28
N VAL A 150 -10.94 3.89 1.87
CA VAL A 150 -10.94 5.25 2.39
C VAL A 150 -11.14 6.22 1.23
N TYR A 151 -12.22 6.98 1.29
CA TYR A 151 -12.48 8.06 0.36
C TYR A 151 -11.73 9.31 0.84
N THR A 152 -10.76 9.74 0.06
CA THR A 152 -10.08 11.00 0.28
C THR A 152 -10.61 12.00 -0.74
N PRO A 153 -11.43 12.97 -0.35
CA PRO A 153 -11.80 14.05 -1.24
C PRO A 153 -10.55 14.81 -1.67
N SER A 154 -10.61 15.49 -2.81
CA SER A 154 -9.44 16.16 -3.40
C SER A 154 -8.67 16.95 -2.35
N GLN A 155 -7.34 16.80 -2.33
CA GLN A 155 -6.44 17.39 -1.30
C GLN A 155 -6.39 18.92 -1.29
N ASN A 156 -7.30 19.60 -1.94
CA ASN A 156 -7.47 21.06 -1.84
C ASN A 156 -8.13 21.48 -0.53
N GLU A 157 -8.72 20.58 0.22
CA GLU A 157 -9.03 20.81 1.62
C GLU A 157 -7.77 20.54 2.43
N PHE A 158 -6.90 21.54 2.55
CA PHE A 158 -5.92 21.58 3.61
C PHE A 158 -6.68 21.37 4.92
N VAL A 159 -6.34 20.30 5.63
CA VAL A 159 -6.71 20.18 7.03
C VAL A 159 -6.31 21.50 7.67
N ASP A 160 -7.26 22.22 8.23
CA ASP A 160 -7.00 23.51 8.86
C ASP A 160 -5.96 23.30 9.96
N TRP A 161 -4.72 23.68 9.68
CA TRP A 161 -3.64 23.68 10.64
C TRP A 161 -3.99 24.70 11.71
N LYS A 162 -4.65 24.25 12.76
CA LYS A 162 -4.89 25.12 13.91
C LYS A 162 -3.53 25.56 14.44
N LYS A 163 -3.29 26.87 14.45
CA LYS A 163 -2.10 27.46 14.99
C LYS A 163 -2.00 27.15 16.49
N GLY A 164 -0.97 26.40 16.88
CA GLY A 164 -0.67 26.10 18.27
C GLY A 164 0.11 24.77 18.38
N ASN A 165 0.29 24.26 19.58
CA ASN A 165 0.83 22.91 19.81
C ASN A 165 -0.17 21.81 19.43
N ASP A 166 -0.86 22.01 18.32
CA ASP A 166 -2.00 21.19 17.94
C ASP A 166 -1.52 19.87 17.32
N ILE A 167 -2.10 18.83 17.83
CA ILE A 167 -2.01 17.48 17.27
C ILE A 167 -3.10 17.37 16.21
N SER A 168 -2.72 16.91 15.02
CA SER A 168 -3.68 16.54 14.00
C SER A 168 -3.65 15.03 13.78
N LEU A 169 -4.83 14.46 13.57
CA LEU A 169 -4.99 13.06 13.20
C LEU A 169 -5.31 12.99 11.71
N ASN A 170 -4.68 12.04 11.04
CA ASN A 170 -4.98 11.74 9.65
C ASN A 170 -5.15 10.23 9.49
N VAL A 171 -6.08 9.82 8.66
CA VAL A 171 -6.30 8.41 8.33
C VAL A 171 -6.05 8.22 6.84
N LYS A 172 -5.17 7.28 6.52
CA LYS A 172 -4.88 6.91 5.14
C LYS A 172 -4.91 5.39 4.98
N GLU A 173 -5.21 4.96 3.78
CA GLU A 173 -5.10 3.57 3.38
C GLU A 173 -3.83 3.43 2.53
N GLU A 174 -2.88 2.63 3.01
CA GLU A 174 -1.60 2.40 2.33
C GLU A 174 -1.50 1.03 1.67
N SER A 175 -2.31 0.11 2.12
CA SER A 175 -2.35 -1.26 1.62
C SER A 175 -3.74 -1.87 1.84
N PRO A 176 -4.05 -2.96 1.12
CA PRO A 176 -5.30 -3.70 1.33
C PRO A 176 -5.51 -4.06 2.80
N PHE A 177 -6.74 -3.91 3.28
CA PHE A 177 -7.17 -4.24 4.66
C PHE A 177 -6.39 -3.54 5.78
N SER A 178 -5.87 -2.35 5.53
CA SER A 178 -5.20 -1.59 6.57
C SER A 178 -5.56 -0.12 6.56
N LEU A 179 -5.71 0.43 7.75
CA LEU A 179 -5.78 1.87 8.01
C LEU A 179 -4.51 2.30 8.71
N THR A 180 -3.96 3.43 8.32
CA THR A 180 -2.84 4.06 9.00
C THR A 180 -3.33 5.35 9.66
N LEU A 181 -3.21 5.39 10.99
CA LEU A 181 -3.38 6.61 11.77
C LEU A 181 -2.04 7.32 11.83
N GLU A 182 -2.02 8.55 11.33
CA GLU A 182 -0.89 9.47 11.47
C GLU A 182 -1.23 10.54 12.49
N VAL A 183 -0.28 10.81 13.38
CA VAL A 183 -0.37 11.88 14.36
C VAL A 183 0.74 12.88 14.08
N PHE A 184 0.35 14.14 13.86
CA PHE A 184 1.27 15.23 13.66
C PHE A 184 1.25 16.16 14.87
N PHE A 185 2.44 16.48 15.39
CA PHE A 185 2.61 17.47 16.44
C PHE A 185 3.04 18.79 15.80
N GLY A 186 2.23 19.83 15.96
CA GLY A 186 2.58 21.18 15.52
C GLY A 186 3.71 21.79 16.32
N GLY A 187 4.38 22.80 15.74
CA GLY A 187 5.32 23.66 16.47
C GLY A 187 6.73 23.12 16.68
N GLY A 188 7.08 21.93 16.16
CA GLY A 188 8.46 21.41 16.21
C GLY A 188 8.98 21.01 17.59
N ALA A 189 8.17 21.11 18.64
CA ALA A 189 8.54 20.62 19.96
C ALA A 189 8.34 19.11 20.05
N PRO A 190 9.25 18.36 20.70
CA PRO A 190 9.04 16.95 20.99
C PRO A 190 7.79 16.77 21.85
N GLY A 191 6.95 15.82 21.49
CA GLY A 191 5.74 15.50 22.24
C GLY A 191 5.48 13.99 22.27
N GLU A 192 4.72 13.60 23.27
CA GLU A 192 4.24 12.26 23.45
C GLU A 192 2.79 12.30 23.90
N ILE A 193 1.96 11.44 23.32
CA ILE A 193 0.56 11.27 23.74
C ILE A 193 0.25 9.80 23.90
N THR A 194 -0.61 9.50 24.88
CA THR A 194 -1.05 8.14 25.17
C THR A 194 -2.57 8.12 25.30
N GLY A 195 -3.18 7.10 24.73
CA GLY A 195 -4.62 6.88 24.85
C GLY A 195 -5.07 5.65 24.08
N ASP A 196 -6.35 5.39 24.17
CA ASP A 196 -6.98 4.36 23.37
C ASP A 196 -7.28 4.90 21.97
N VAL A 197 -7.12 4.03 20.96
CA VAL A 197 -7.55 4.32 19.60
C VAL A 197 -8.91 3.67 19.40
N VAL A 198 -9.92 4.48 19.18
CA VAL A 198 -11.30 4.04 19.03
C VAL A 198 -11.81 4.39 17.65
N LEU A 199 -12.31 3.39 16.93
CA LEU A 199 -12.99 3.53 15.66
C LEU A 199 -14.49 3.41 15.88
N SER A 200 -15.27 4.38 15.41
CA SER A 200 -16.74 4.38 15.49
C SER A 200 -17.33 4.55 14.09
N LEU A 201 -18.30 3.73 13.75
CA LEU A 201 -19.16 3.93 12.57
C LEU A 201 -20.37 4.78 12.99
N THR A 202 -20.67 5.82 12.23
CA THR A 202 -21.83 6.68 12.44
C THR A 202 -22.87 6.46 11.34
N GLU A 203 -24.12 6.23 11.77
CA GLU A 203 -25.30 6.15 10.91
C GLU A 203 -26.30 7.17 11.42
N ASP A 204 -26.83 8.01 10.54
CA ASP A 204 -27.80 9.08 10.86
C ASP A 204 -27.36 10.00 12.03
N GLY A 205 -26.05 10.17 12.22
CA GLY A 205 -25.47 11.01 13.27
C GLY A 205 -25.33 10.33 14.63
N GLU A 206 -25.73 9.07 14.77
CA GLU A 206 -25.56 8.26 15.97
C GLU A 206 -24.47 7.20 15.78
N ILE A 207 -23.82 6.78 16.87
CA ILE A 207 -22.81 5.71 16.85
C ILE A 207 -23.53 4.38 16.69
N ALA A 208 -23.41 3.76 15.51
CA ALA A 208 -23.97 2.45 15.22
C ALA A 208 -23.02 1.31 15.66
N GLU A 209 -21.73 1.51 15.53
CA GLU A 209 -20.72 0.52 15.91
C GLU A 209 -19.51 1.22 16.52
N LYS A 210 -18.90 0.60 17.53
CA LYS A 210 -17.70 1.11 18.19
C LYS A 210 -16.69 -0.05 18.39
N ARG A 211 -15.42 0.20 18.02
CA ARG A 211 -14.34 -0.77 18.13
C ARG A 211 -13.09 -0.11 18.71
N ILE A 212 -12.47 -0.75 19.69
CA ILE A 212 -11.16 -0.34 20.20
C ILE A 212 -10.10 -1.03 19.32
N LEU A 213 -9.34 -0.22 18.60
CA LEU A 213 -8.26 -0.70 17.73
C LEU A 213 -6.95 -0.92 18.49
N SER A 214 -6.71 -0.15 19.55
CA SER A 214 -5.56 -0.30 20.43
C SER A 214 -5.87 0.34 21.78
N GLU A 215 -5.48 -0.33 22.84
CA GLU A 215 -5.53 0.21 24.21
C GLU A 215 -4.16 0.81 24.56
N ASN A 216 -4.19 1.94 25.28
CA ASN A 216 -2.99 2.60 25.82
C ASN A 216 -1.85 2.80 24.80
N LEU A 217 -2.19 3.10 23.55
CA LEU A 217 -1.19 3.39 22.52
C LEU A 217 -0.43 4.67 22.88
N THR A 218 0.90 4.60 22.88
CA THR A 218 1.76 5.78 22.99
C THR A 218 2.37 6.11 21.64
N MET A 219 2.21 7.35 21.19
CA MET A 219 2.81 7.88 19.97
C MET A 219 3.68 9.11 20.31
N SER A 220 4.80 9.24 19.63
CA SER A 220 5.80 10.26 19.95
C SER A 220 6.40 10.85 18.67
N ASN A 221 6.63 12.14 18.65
CA ASN A 221 7.40 12.83 17.62
C ASN A 221 8.84 13.14 18.08
N ALA A 222 9.27 12.61 19.22
CA ALA A 222 10.64 12.81 19.67
C ALA A 222 11.64 12.16 18.70
N PRO A 223 12.64 12.89 18.21
CA PRO A 223 13.64 12.34 17.32
C PRO A 223 14.44 11.25 18.05
N LYS A 224 14.47 10.05 17.49
CA LYS A 224 15.32 8.96 18.00
C LYS A 224 16.71 9.11 17.39
N PHE A 225 17.67 9.54 18.19
CA PHE A 225 19.08 9.56 17.79
C PHE A 225 19.68 8.17 18.05
N SER A 226 20.14 7.51 17.01
CA SER A 226 21.00 6.33 17.13
C SER A 226 22.44 6.78 16.94
N MET A 227 23.25 6.76 18.01
CA MET A 227 24.69 6.96 17.90
C MET A 227 25.34 5.63 17.48
N ILE A 228 25.65 5.49 16.22
CA ILE A 228 26.50 4.39 15.72
C ILE A 228 27.88 4.96 15.48
N GLY A 229 28.80 4.72 16.43
CA GLY A 229 30.21 5.10 16.34
C GLY A 229 30.45 6.61 16.44
N MET A 230 31.74 7.02 16.39
CA MET A 230 32.19 8.40 16.55
C MET A 230 31.99 9.30 15.30
N SER A 231 31.22 8.88 14.32
CA SER A 231 30.78 9.74 13.22
C SER A 231 29.28 10.03 13.38
N ILE A 232 28.94 11.30 13.40
CA ILE A 232 27.59 11.83 13.42
C ILE A 232 26.96 11.58 12.03
N ASN A 233 26.81 10.35 11.65
CA ASN A 233 25.89 9.93 10.60
C ASN A 233 24.62 9.47 11.29
N GLY A 234 23.91 10.44 11.88
CA GLY A 234 22.62 10.20 12.49
C GLY A 234 21.63 9.76 11.41
N ILE A 235 21.34 8.47 11.36
CA ILE A 235 20.09 8.04 10.76
C ILE A 235 19.02 8.54 11.72
N MET A 236 18.42 9.66 11.37
CA MET A 236 17.19 10.12 12.00
C MET A 236 16.11 9.11 11.59
N SER A 237 15.94 8.07 12.39
CA SER A 237 14.69 7.33 12.37
C SER A 237 13.65 8.31 12.91
N GLY A 238 12.75 8.76 12.05
CA GLY A 238 11.67 9.64 12.44
C GLY A 238 10.88 9.05 13.61
N PRO A 239 10.13 9.89 14.32
CA PRO A 239 9.30 9.45 15.42
C PRO A 239 8.30 8.41 14.94
N SER A 240 7.86 7.53 15.82
CA SER A 240 6.72 6.66 15.56
C SER A 240 5.44 7.49 15.71
N ASN A 241 5.21 8.37 14.73
CA ASN A 241 4.01 9.17 14.60
C ASN A 241 2.95 8.50 13.73
N GLU A 242 3.21 7.26 13.32
CA GLU A 242 2.28 6.46 12.54
C GLU A 242 1.99 5.14 13.25
N LYS A 243 0.74 4.72 13.23
CA LYS A 243 0.30 3.40 13.65
C LYS A 243 -0.61 2.80 12.59
N LYS A 244 -0.25 1.60 12.14
CA LYS A 244 -1.02 0.83 11.19
C LYS A 244 -1.92 -0.16 11.90
N PHE A 245 -3.17 -0.23 11.48
CA PHE A 245 -4.16 -1.21 11.90
C PHE A 245 -4.53 -2.07 10.71
N SER A 246 -4.43 -3.39 10.87
CA SER A 246 -4.83 -4.36 9.86
C SER A 246 -6.15 -5.01 10.24
N PHE A 247 -6.98 -5.32 9.25
CA PHE A 247 -8.28 -5.92 9.43
C PHE A 247 -8.33 -7.25 8.66
N GLN A 248 -8.90 -8.26 9.30
CA GLN A 248 -9.29 -9.49 8.60
C GLN A 248 -10.54 -9.22 7.75
N ARG A 249 -10.81 -10.09 6.76
CA ARG A 249 -11.93 -9.91 5.84
C ARG A 249 -13.27 -9.72 6.54
N GLU A 250 -13.51 -10.51 7.57
CA GLU A 250 -14.75 -10.51 8.36
C GLU A 250 -14.90 -9.24 9.20
N ASP A 251 -13.77 -8.62 9.53
CA ASP A 251 -13.68 -7.42 10.36
C ASP A 251 -13.49 -6.14 9.56
N TYR A 252 -13.42 -6.24 8.24
CA TYR A 252 -13.16 -5.06 7.41
C TYR A 252 -14.30 -4.03 7.55
N PRO A 253 -13.97 -2.74 7.75
CA PRO A 253 -14.99 -1.71 7.93
C PRO A 253 -15.97 -1.68 6.75
N LYS A 254 -17.26 -1.49 7.05
CA LYS A 254 -18.32 -1.32 6.06
C LYS A 254 -18.20 0.05 5.39
N ALA A 255 -18.89 0.26 4.26
CA ALA A 255 -19.05 1.60 3.72
C ALA A 255 -19.84 2.48 4.71
N GLY A 256 -19.40 3.71 4.90
CA GLY A 256 -20.01 4.65 5.84
C GLY A 256 -19.07 5.72 6.35
N THR A 257 -19.55 6.57 7.21
CA THR A 257 -18.77 7.62 7.87
C THR A 257 -18.22 7.11 9.18
N TYR A 258 -16.90 7.18 9.30
CA TYR A 258 -16.17 6.76 10.49
C TYR A 258 -15.59 7.93 11.24
N LYS A 259 -15.54 7.80 12.57
CA LYS A 259 -14.79 8.67 13.46
C LYS A 259 -13.70 7.84 14.13
N ILE A 260 -12.47 8.34 14.10
CA ILE A 260 -11.37 7.81 14.89
C ILE A 260 -11.02 8.79 16.00
N GLU A 261 -10.89 8.28 17.22
CA GLU A 261 -10.55 9.06 18.40
C GLU A 261 -9.26 8.51 19.00
N PHE A 262 -8.35 9.40 19.39
CA PHE A 262 -7.10 9.05 20.05
C PHE A 262 -6.70 10.14 21.03
N ALA A 263 -6.52 9.80 22.30
CA ALA A 263 -6.05 10.71 23.36
C ALA A 263 -6.81 12.05 23.44
N GLY A 264 -8.13 12.04 23.19
CA GLY A 264 -8.98 13.25 23.19
C GLY A 264 -9.00 14.06 21.89
N TYR A 265 -8.27 13.61 20.87
CA TYR A 265 -8.34 14.15 19.50
C TYR A 265 -9.21 13.27 18.63
N GLU A 266 -9.85 13.86 17.63
CA GLU A 266 -10.71 13.11 16.73
C GLU A 266 -10.54 13.57 15.28
N THR A 267 -10.78 12.65 14.34
CA THR A 267 -10.96 12.95 12.92
C THR A 267 -12.03 12.04 12.33
N THR A 268 -12.62 12.49 11.26
CA THR A 268 -13.63 11.71 10.52
C THR A 268 -13.10 11.38 9.13
N PHE A 269 -13.47 10.23 8.63
CA PHE A 269 -13.19 9.81 7.27
C PHE A 269 -14.37 8.99 6.75
N GLU A 270 -14.44 8.83 5.46
CA GLU A 270 -15.47 8.06 4.81
C GLU A 270 -14.89 6.85 4.10
N MET A 271 -15.56 5.73 4.21
CA MET A 271 -15.27 4.54 3.43
C MET A 271 -16.35 4.34 2.38
N ARG A 272 -15.98 4.27 1.13
CA ARG A 272 -16.86 4.09 -0.01
C ARG A 272 -16.43 2.92 -0.88
N ILE A 273 -17.41 2.30 -1.54
CA ILE A 273 -17.15 1.44 -2.68
C ILE A 273 -17.04 2.38 -3.89
N CYS A 274 -15.81 2.58 -4.40
CA CYS A 274 -15.59 3.39 -5.58
C CYS A 274 -16.09 2.65 -6.83
N GLU A 275 -16.91 3.30 -7.64
CA GLU A 275 -17.41 2.80 -8.92
C GLU A 275 -16.32 2.84 -10.02
#